data_f1733412c1f21a74d5a423272cd462e2
#
_entry.id   f1733412c1f21a74d5a423272cd462e2
#
_cell.length_a   1.000
_cell.length_b   1.000
_cell.length_c   1.000
_cell.angle_alpha   90.00
_cell.angle_beta   90.00
_cell.angle_gamma   90.00
#
_symmetry.space_group_name_H-M   'P 1'
#
loop_
_entity.id
_entity.type
_entity.pdbx_description
1 polymer ?
#
loop_
_entity_poly.entity_id
_entity_poly.type
_entity_poly.pdbx_seq_one_letter_code
_entity_poly.pdbx_strand_id
1 'polypeptide(L)'
;MLLRKRAEEILELVRMTENEIALSNEVIAGDVYIGTGESDMIRVFARSAKSVQEKYPDIHYHILSGNAAFVQEHLDRGLIDFGVVYGPVDPNVYSSIKIPIRDTWGVLMRKDAPLAQKRVIQPQDLWDKPLILSAQKADAWPMSNWFGQDITKLNVVATYNLVFNASLLVEEGLGYALCFDKLINVSGDSNLCFRPLSPKMEAEASIIWKRYQVFSKAADCFLRELEKVLHERSCESHP
;
A
#
# COMPACT_ATOMS: atom_id res chain seq x y z
N MET A 1 -14.99 -19.51 17.00
CA MET A 1 -14.27 -18.43 16.33
C MET A 1 -14.04 -18.69 14.83
N LEU A 2 -13.48 -19.84 14.41
CA LEU A 2 -13.26 -20.17 13.00
C LEU A 2 -14.55 -20.24 12.17
N LEU A 3 -15.59 -20.91 12.69
CA LEU A 3 -16.87 -21.06 11.97
C LEU A 3 -17.54 -19.70 11.70
N ARG A 4 -17.51 -18.79 12.66
CA ARG A 4 -18.06 -17.44 12.50
C ARG A 4 -17.34 -16.68 11.39
N LYS A 5 -15.99 -16.68 11.39
CA LYS A 5 -15.19 -16.04 10.35
C LYS A 5 -15.51 -16.60 8.95
N ARG A 6 -15.65 -17.93 8.83
CA ARG A 6 -16.02 -18.57 7.55
C ARG A 6 -17.45 -18.23 7.12
N ALA A 7 -18.39 -18.13 8.06
CA ALA A 7 -19.76 -17.73 7.75
C ALA A 7 -19.81 -16.27 7.25
N GLU A 8 -19.07 -15.36 7.88
CA GLU A 8 -18.97 -13.96 7.45
C GLU A 8 -18.36 -13.86 6.02
N GLU A 9 -17.31 -14.62 5.71
CA GLU A 9 -16.70 -14.69 4.38
C GLU A 9 -17.69 -15.21 3.32
N ILE A 10 -18.43 -16.27 3.63
CA ILE A 10 -19.44 -16.85 2.71
C ILE A 10 -20.56 -15.84 2.46
N LEU A 11 -21.06 -15.17 3.48
CA LEU A 11 -22.12 -14.16 3.34
C LEU A 11 -21.64 -12.97 2.49
N GLU A 12 -20.40 -12.55 2.64
CA GLU A 12 -19.84 -11.47 1.81
C GLU A 12 -19.73 -11.89 0.34
N LEU A 13 -19.24 -13.10 0.05
CA LEU A 13 -19.19 -13.63 -1.32
C LEU A 13 -20.59 -13.80 -1.94
N VAL A 14 -21.58 -14.24 -1.17
CA VAL A 14 -22.97 -14.32 -1.63
C VAL A 14 -23.47 -12.93 -2.00
N ARG A 15 -23.27 -11.92 -1.13
CA ARG A 15 -23.68 -10.55 -1.38
C ARG A 15 -23.04 -9.96 -2.64
N MET A 16 -21.73 -10.19 -2.83
CA MET A 16 -21.02 -9.75 -4.04
C MET A 16 -21.64 -10.39 -5.30
N THR A 17 -21.92 -11.70 -5.26
CA THR A 17 -22.49 -12.45 -6.38
C THR A 17 -23.95 -11.98 -6.68
N GLU A 18 -24.77 -11.76 -5.65
CA GLU A 18 -26.13 -11.25 -5.83
C GLU A 18 -26.15 -9.88 -6.49
N ASN A 19 -25.24 -8.97 -6.06
CA ASN A 19 -25.08 -7.65 -6.67
C ASN A 19 -24.70 -7.74 -8.16
N GLU A 20 -23.76 -8.62 -8.51
CA GLU A 20 -23.36 -8.83 -9.90
C GLU A 20 -24.50 -9.38 -10.78
N ILE A 21 -25.29 -10.32 -10.26
CA ILE A 21 -26.43 -10.93 -10.99
C ILE A 21 -27.59 -9.92 -11.14
N ALA A 22 -27.82 -9.08 -10.14
CA ALA A 22 -28.90 -8.07 -10.16
C ALA A 22 -28.68 -6.99 -11.22
N LEU A 23 -27.44 -6.76 -11.65
CA LEU A 23 -27.11 -5.81 -12.71
C LEU A 23 -27.49 -6.37 -14.08
N SER A 24 -28.37 -5.66 -14.82
CA SER A 24 -28.71 -6.03 -16.19
C SER A 24 -27.47 -6.06 -17.08
N ASN A 25 -27.48 -6.91 -18.12
CA ASN A 25 -26.35 -7.06 -19.04
C ASN A 25 -25.97 -5.78 -19.82
N GLU A 26 -26.76 -4.74 -19.77
CA GLU A 26 -26.57 -3.48 -20.49
C GLU A 26 -25.93 -2.37 -19.63
N VAL A 27 -25.97 -2.48 -18.29
CA VAL A 27 -25.43 -1.45 -17.38
C VAL A 27 -24.07 -1.88 -16.85
N ILE A 28 -23.07 -1.00 -16.96
CA ILE A 28 -21.76 -1.16 -16.32
C ILE A 28 -21.85 -0.44 -14.96
N ALA A 29 -22.01 -1.22 -13.91
CA ALA A 29 -22.15 -0.77 -12.53
C ALA A 29 -21.62 -1.85 -11.58
N GLY A 30 -21.53 -1.55 -10.30
CA GLY A 30 -21.14 -2.49 -9.24
C GLY A 30 -19.91 -2.08 -8.48
N ASP A 31 -19.33 -3.03 -7.76
CA ASP A 31 -18.28 -2.78 -6.79
C ASP A 31 -16.92 -3.25 -7.32
N VAL A 32 -15.84 -2.53 -6.95
CA VAL A 32 -14.44 -2.89 -7.20
C VAL A 32 -13.71 -2.89 -5.87
N TYR A 33 -13.14 -4.02 -5.48
CA TYR A 33 -12.46 -4.21 -4.20
C TYR A 33 -10.95 -4.25 -4.38
N ILE A 34 -10.23 -3.37 -3.67
CA ILE A 34 -8.78 -3.20 -3.82
C ILE A 34 -8.11 -3.31 -2.46
N GLY A 35 -7.19 -4.28 -2.31
CA GLY A 35 -6.36 -4.44 -1.12
C GLY A 35 -4.99 -3.77 -1.32
N THR A 36 -4.55 -2.94 -0.37
CA THR A 36 -3.26 -2.24 -0.48
C THR A 36 -2.67 -1.88 0.88
N GLY A 37 -1.36 -1.75 0.95
CA GLY A 37 -0.71 -1.00 2.01
C GLY A 37 -0.89 0.51 1.83
N GLU A 38 -0.53 1.28 2.84
CA GLU A 38 -0.48 2.73 2.73
C GLU A 38 0.74 3.16 1.88
N SER A 39 0.48 3.85 0.77
CA SER A 39 1.48 4.33 -0.17
C SER A 39 0.93 5.46 -1.04
N ASP A 40 1.79 6.37 -1.50
CA ASP A 40 1.41 7.39 -2.49
C ASP A 40 1.00 6.78 -3.85
N MET A 41 1.34 5.51 -4.10
CA MET A 41 0.94 4.77 -5.31
C MET A 41 -0.57 4.63 -5.45
N ILE A 42 -1.35 4.71 -4.36
CA ILE A 42 -2.82 4.72 -4.40
C ILE A 42 -3.37 5.81 -5.33
N ARG A 43 -2.61 6.86 -5.62
CA ARG A 43 -2.98 7.91 -6.57
C ARG A 43 -3.18 7.40 -8.00
N VAL A 44 -2.51 6.32 -8.38
CA VAL A 44 -2.71 5.68 -9.69
C VAL A 44 -4.13 5.10 -9.75
N PHE A 45 -4.52 4.39 -8.70
CA PHE A 45 -5.88 3.85 -8.57
C PHE A 45 -6.93 4.95 -8.52
N ALA A 46 -6.69 6.00 -7.74
CA ALA A 46 -7.61 7.13 -7.62
C ALA A 46 -7.85 7.84 -8.96
N ARG A 47 -6.82 7.99 -9.81
CA ARG A 47 -6.94 8.56 -11.15
C ARG A 47 -7.75 7.65 -12.08
N SER A 48 -7.43 6.36 -12.08
CA SER A 48 -8.16 5.37 -12.88
C SER A 48 -9.63 5.30 -12.45
N ALA A 49 -9.88 5.26 -11.14
CA ALA A 49 -11.23 5.26 -10.58
C ALA A 49 -12.02 6.51 -10.98
N LYS A 50 -11.39 7.70 -10.92
CA LYS A 50 -12.01 8.95 -11.35
C LYS A 50 -12.40 8.90 -12.84
N SER A 51 -11.48 8.47 -13.71
CA SER A 51 -11.73 8.38 -15.15
C SER A 51 -12.86 7.40 -15.48
N VAL A 52 -12.91 6.27 -14.77
CA VAL A 52 -14.00 5.28 -14.93
C VAL A 52 -15.31 5.84 -14.42
N GLN A 53 -15.35 6.47 -13.25
CA GLN A 53 -16.56 6.99 -12.62
C GLN A 53 -17.21 8.14 -13.42
N GLU A 54 -16.40 8.92 -14.16
CA GLU A 54 -16.93 9.95 -15.08
C GLU A 54 -17.77 9.34 -16.21
N LYS A 55 -17.53 8.08 -16.60
CA LYS A 55 -18.26 7.34 -17.64
C LYS A 55 -19.33 6.42 -17.07
N TYR A 56 -19.06 5.86 -15.90
CA TYR A 56 -19.88 4.84 -15.23
C TYR A 56 -20.07 5.23 -13.75
N PRO A 57 -20.98 6.17 -13.45
CA PRO A 57 -21.11 6.73 -12.10
C PRO A 57 -21.57 5.73 -11.03
N ASP A 58 -22.16 4.61 -11.44
CA ASP A 58 -22.66 3.56 -10.56
C ASP A 58 -21.59 2.49 -10.22
N ILE A 59 -20.32 2.75 -10.53
CA ILE A 59 -19.19 1.94 -10.04
C ILE A 59 -18.69 2.50 -8.71
N HIS A 60 -18.60 1.64 -7.70
CA HIS A 60 -18.13 1.98 -6.36
C HIS A 60 -16.81 1.29 -6.05
N TYR A 61 -15.96 1.94 -5.24
CA TYR A 61 -14.63 1.44 -4.93
C TYR A 61 -14.48 1.21 -3.42
N HIS A 62 -13.97 0.03 -3.06
CA HIS A 62 -13.71 -0.37 -1.68
C HIS A 62 -12.21 -0.58 -1.50
N ILE A 63 -11.57 0.27 -0.69
CA ILE A 63 -10.14 0.19 -0.42
C ILE A 63 -9.94 -0.46 0.95
N LEU A 64 -9.27 -1.60 0.96
CA LEU A 64 -8.94 -2.35 2.16
C LEU A 64 -7.44 -2.20 2.46
N SER A 65 -7.11 -1.54 3.57
CA SER A 65 -5.72 -1.34 3.97
C SER A 65 -5.20 -2.52 4.78
N GLY A 66 -4.04 -3.05 4.38
CA GLY A 66 -3.42 -4.17 5.06
C GLY A 66 -1.99 -4.42 4.56
N ASN A 67 -1.29 -5.37 5.20
CA ASN A 67 0.02 -5.81 4.75
C ASN A 67 -0.08 -6.83 3.60
N ALA A 68 1.06 -7.23 3.02
CA ALA A 68 1.09 -8.17 1.89
C ALA A 68 0.37 -9.50 2.19
N ALA A 69 0.52 -10.04 3.41
CA ALA A 69 -0.15 -11.28 3.80
C ALA A 69 -1.67 -11.12 3.84
N PHE A 70 -2.15 -9.97 4.35
CA PHE A 70 -3.58 -9.62 4.34
C PHE A 70 -4.12 -9.53 2.90
N VAL A 71 -3.40 -8.83 2.03
CA VAL A 71 -3.80 -8.65 0.62
C VAL A 71 -3.86 -10.00 -0.10
N GLN A 72 -2.83 -10.84 0.05
CA GLN A 72 -2.80 -12.18 -0.57
C GLN A 72 -3.92 -13.08 -0.04
N GLU A 73 -4.14 -13.10 1.29
CA GLU A 73 -5.23 -13.90 1.90
C GLU A 73 -6.60 -13.48 1.33
N HIS A 74 -6.84 -12.18 1.15
CA HIS A 74 -8.12 -11.68 0.63
C HIS A 74 -8.29 -11.97 -0.87
N LEU A 75 -7.21 -11.84 -1.67
CA LEU A 75 -7.21 -12.28 -3.07
C LEU A 75 -7.50 -13.78 -3.18
N ASP A 76 -6.84 -14.60 -2.36
CA ASP A 76 -7.00 -16.05 -2.39
C ASP A 76 -8.42 -16.50 -2.04
N ARG A 77 -9.13 -15.69 -1.26
CA ARG A 77 -10.53 -15.93 -0.89
C ARG A 77 -11.55 -15.28 -1.83
N GLY A 78 -11.11 -14.51 -2.82
CA GLY A 78 -12.00 -13.79 -3.73
C GLY A 78 -12.73 -12.60 -3.07
N LEU A 79 -12.22 -12.08 -1.95
CA LEU A 79 -12.79 -10.95 -1.22
C LEU A 79 -12.32 -9.59 -1.74
N ILE A 80 -11.32 -9.58 -2.60
CA ILE A 80 -10.83 -8.41 -3.34
C ILE A 80 -10.53 -8.79 -4.78
N ASP A 81 -10.68 -7.84 -5.69
CA ASP A 81 -10.37 -8.01 -7.12
C ASP A 81 -8.89 -7.80 -7.40
N PHE A 82 -8.32 -6.78 -6.79
CA PHE A 82 -6.93 -6.36 -7.01
C PHE A 82 -6.19 -6.18 -5.69
N GLY A 83 -4.91 -6.51 -5.71
CA GLY A 83 -4.01 -6.28 -4.60
C GLY A 83 -2.78 -5.49 -5.01
N VAL A 84 -2.23 -4.65 -4.12
CA VAL A 84 -0.91 -4.04 -4.28
C VAL A 84 0.06 -4.71 -3.34
N VAL A 85 1.14 -5.25 -3.89
CA VAL A 85 2.18 -5.93 -3.11
C VAL A 85 3.57 -5.43 -3.50
N TYR A 86 4.48 -5.47 -2.53
CA TYR A 86 5.89 -5.15 -2.69
C TYR A 86 6.70 -6.44 -2.74
N GLY A 87 7.68 -6.48 -3.66
CA GLY A 87 8.56 -7.63 -3.82
C GLY A 87 8.09 -8.63 -4.88
N PRO A 88 8.64 -9.85 -4.85
CA PRO A 88 8.38 -10.86 -5.89
C PRO A 88 6.95 -11.37 -5.87
N VAL A 89 6.40 -11.56 -7.06
CA VAL A 89 5.06 -12.12 -7.28
C VAL A 89 5.22 -13.51 -7.91
N ASP A 90 4.51 -14.51 -7.39
CA ASP A 90 4.47 -15.83 -8.02
C ASP A 90 3.59 -15.80 -9.29
N PRO A 91 4.18 -15.92 -10.50
CA PRO A 91 3.43 -15.83 -11.75
C PRO A 91 2.55 -17.06 -12.02
N ASN A 92 2.69 -18.13 -11.24
CA ASN A 92 1.83 -19.31 -11.36
C ASN A 92 0.48 -19.08 -10.67
N VAL A 93 0.45 -18.20 -9.65
CA VAL A 93 -0.73 -17.92 -8.83
C VAL A 93 -1.41 -16.63 -9.25
N TYR A 94 -0.62 -15.59 -9.53
CA TYR A 94 -1.12 -14.25 -9.82
C TYR A 94 -0.71 -13.74 -11.18
N SER A 95 -1.60 -13.02 -11.83
CA SER A 95 -1.27 -12.07 -12.89
C SER A 95 -0.85 -10.76 -12.25
N SER A 96 0.04 -10.00 -12.90
CA SER A 96 0.55 -8.78 -12.31
C SER A 96 0.93 -7.71 -13.34
N ILE A 97 0.83 -6.46 -12.92
CA ILE A 97 1.35 -5.28 -13.62
C ILE A 97 2.28 -4.53 -12.69
N LYS A 98 3.51 -4.25 -13.12
CA LYS A 98 4.44 -3.40 -12.36
C LYS A 98 3.97 -1.95 -12.38
N ILE A 99 4.00 -1.30 -11.23
CA ILE A 99 3.74 0.14 -11.13
C ILE A 99 5.05 0.88 -11.46
N PRO A 100 5.08 1.80 -12.45
CA PRO A 100 6.30 2.49 -12.89
C PRO A 100 6.72 3.63 -11.95
N ILE A 101 6.30 3.57 -10.70
CA ILE A 101 6.59 4.53 -9.63
C ILE A 101 7.23 3.76 -8.49
N ARG A 102 8.14 4.40 -7.76
CA ARG A 102 8.78 3.82 -6.59
C ARG A 102 8.47 4.64 -5.36
N ASP A 103 8.15 3.96 -4.27
CA ASP A 103 8.10 4.58 -2.95
C ASP A 103 9.51 4.73 -2.40
N THR A 104 9.79 5.87 -1.82
CA THR A 104 11.08 6.15 -1.17
C THR A 104 10.96 5.97 0.33
N TRP A 105 11.84 5.16 0.90
CA TRP A 105 11.96 5.01 2.35
C TRP A 105 12.65 6.19 3.00
N GLY A 106 12.18 6.55 4.18
CA GLY A 106 12.78 7.58 5.00
C GLY A 106 12.33 7.52 6.45
N VAL A 107 12.66 8.57 7.16
CA VAL A 107 12.37 8.72 8.58
C VAL A 107 11.45 9.91 8.78
N LEU A 108 10.30 9.65 9.38
CA LEU A 108 9.40 10.66 9.89
C LEU A 108 9.82 11.00 11.31
N MET A 109 9.96 12.28 11.60
CA MET A 109 10.40 12.79 12.89
C MET A 109 9.85 14.18 13.16
N ARG A 110 9.96 14.64 14.38
CA ARG A 110 9.64 16.05 14.74
C ARG A 110 10.64 17.02 14.07
N LYS A 111 10.18 18.21 13.70
CA LYS A 111 11.03 19.26 13.13
C LYS A 111 12.12 19.76 14.10
N ASP A 112 11.85 19.66 15.41
CA ASP A 112 12.80 20.06 16.47
C ASP A 112 13.78 18.93 16.86
N ALA A 113 13.64 17.73 16.30
CA ALA A 113 14.55 16.62 16.55
C ALA A 113 15.97 16.90 15.99
N PRO A 114 17.05 16.46 16.66
CA PRO A 114 18.42 16.67 16.19
C PRO A 114 18.67 16.19 14.76
N LEU A 115 18.07 15.04 14.37
CA LEU A 115 18.22 14.48 13.04
C LEU A 115 17.48 15.26 11.95
N ALA A 116 16.55 16.13 12.31
CA ALA A 116 15.81 16.96 11.35
C ALA A 116 16.71 17.98 10.62
N GLN A 117 17.88 18.32 11.20
CA GLN A 117 18.88 19.17 10.56
C GLN A 117 19.63 18.50 9.41
N LYS A 118 19.59 17.18 9.33
CA LYS A 118 20.21 16.42 8.23
C LYS A 118 19.33 16.46 6.99
N ARG A 119 19.94 16.38 5.80
CA ARG A 119 19.23 16.26 4.54
C ARG A 119 18.82 14.81 4.26
N VAL A 120 19.61 13.84 4.72
CA VAL A 120 19.41 12.40 4.58
C VAL A 120 19.80 11.71 5.88
N ILE A 121 19.22 10.53 6.13
CA ILE A 121 19.52 9.73 7.31
C ILE A 121 20.34 8.50 6.91
N GLN A 122 21.46 8.30 7.61
CA GLN A 122 22.33 7.14 7.47
C GLN A 122 22.03 6.08 8.53
N PRO A 123 22.36 4.80 8.32
CA PRO A 123 22.11 3.74 9.29
C PRO A 123 22.59 4.06 10.71
N GLN A 124 23.80 4.61 10.82
CA GLN A 124 24.45 4.95 12.08
C GLN A 124 23.69 6.02 12.89
N ASP A 125 22.92 6.86 12.21
CA ASP A 125 22.13 7.91 12.85
C ASP A 125 20.97 7.34 13.70
N LEU A 126 20.60 6.09 13.44
CA LEU A 126 19.44 5.45 14.03
C LEU A 126 19.79 4.31 15.01
N TRP A 127 21.05 3.90 15.12
CA TRP A 127 21.43 2.73 15.92
C TRP A 127 21.10 2.84 17.41
N ASP A 128 21.15 4.04 17.96
CA ASP A 128 20.88 4.36 19.37
C ASP A 128 19.54 5.07 19.59
N LYS A 129 18.73 5.22 18.53
CA LYS A 129 17.48 5.98 18.59
C LYS A 129 16.27 5.09 18.88
N PRO A 130 15.24 5.62 19.56
CA PRO A 130 13.97 4.93 19.69
C PRO A 130 13.27 4.86 18.34
N LEU A 131 13.05 3.65 17.81
CA LEU A 131 12.51 3.42 16.48
C LEU A 131 11.07 2.93 16.55
N ILE A 132 10.26 3.40 15.60
CA ILE A 132 8.89 2.97 15.37
C ILE A 132 8.87 2.33 13.98
N LEU A 133 8.64 1.02 13.91
CA LEU A 133 8.77 0.24 12.68
C LEU A 133 7.43 -0.36 12.24
N SER A 134 7.30 -0.62 10.93
CA SER A 134 6.15 -1.39 10.45
C SER A 134 6.18 -2.81 11.02
N ALA A 135 5.00 -3.32 11.39
CA ALA A 135 4.82 -4.67 11.90
C ALA A 135 4.95 -5.77 10.83
N GLN A 136 5.28 -5.44 9.60
CA GLN A 136 5.59 -6.44 8.57
C GLN A 136 6.83 -7.22 9.00
N LYS A 137 6.79 -8.55 8.83
CA LYS A 137 7.87 -9.43 9.27
C LYS A 137 9.22 -8.96 8.72
N ALA A 138 10.21 -8.91 9.58
CA ALA A 138 11.57 -8.47 9.28
C ALA A 138 12.20 -9.23 8.09
N ASP A 139 11.79 -10.49 7.88
CA ASP A 139 12.30 -11.35 6.79
C ASP A 139 11.86 -10.90 5.39
N ALA A 140 10.79 -10.13 5.29
CA ALA A 140 10.30 -9.56 4.03
C ALA A 140 10.89 -8.15 3.74
N TRP A 141 11.73 -7.66 4.65
CA TRP A 141 12.21 -6.28 4.62
C TRP A 141 13.68 -6.18 4.18
N PRO A 142 13.99 -5.35 3.19
CA PRO A 142 15.39 -5.03 2.86
C PRO A 142 16.08 -4.19 3.94
N MET A 143 15.39 -3.87 5.03
CA MET A 143 15.85 -3.00 6.12
C MET A 143 17.04 -3.56 6.90
N SER A 144 17.08 -4.87 7.19
CA SER A 144 18.22 -5.47 7.91
C SER A 144 19.53 -5.24 7.16
N ASN A 145 19.50 -5.36 5.84
CA ASN A 145 20.67 -5.09 5.01
C ASN A 145 21.05 -3.60 5.02
N TRP A 146 20.03 -2.71 5.02
CA TRP A 146 20.29 -1.27 5.06
C TRP A 146 20.89 -0.82 6.38
N PHE A 147 20.43 -1.35 7.52
CA PHE A 147 21.00 -1.01 8.83
C PHE A 147 22.45 -1.52 8.99
N GLY A 148 22.86 -2.53 8.24
CA GLY A 148 24.18 -3.14 8.36
C GLY A 148 24.42 -3.86 9.68
N GLN A 149 23.35 -4.12 10.43
CA GLN A 149 23.37 -4.85 11.70
C GLN A 149 22.05 -5.59 11.93
N ASP A 150 22.07 -6.48 12.91
CA ASP A 150 20.90 -7.24 13.32
C ASP A 150 19.81 -6.30 13.86
N ILE A 151 18.62 -6.35 13.24
CA ILE A 151 17.48 -5.51 13.60
C ILE A 151 17.00 -5.73 15.04
N THR A 152 17.29 -6.92 15.61
CA THR A 152 16.95 -7.24 17.01
C THR A 152 17.78 -6.45 18.02
N LYS A 153 18.89 -5.84 17.59
CA LYS A 153 19.75 -4.97 18.42
C LYS A 153 19.31 -3.51 18.41
N LEU A 154 18.39 -3.16 17.54
CA LEU A 154 17.86 -1.80 17.46
C LEU A 154 16.87 -1.55 18.60
N ASN A 155 16.80 -0.31 19.07
CA ASN A 155 15.87 0.11 20.08
C ASN A 155 14.47 0.34 19.48
N VAL A 156 13.73 -0.74 19.20
CA VAL A 156 12.37 -0.67 18.66
C VAL A 156 11.39 -0.46 19.82
N VAL A 157 10.85 0.76 19.94
CA VAL A 157 9.93 1.14 21.02
C VAL A 157 8.46 0.93 20.66
N ALA A 158 8.12 0.87 19.37
CA ALA A 158 6.77 0.58 18.90
C ALA A 158 6.78 -0.05 17.50
N THR A 159 5.70 -0.76 17.18
CA THR A 159 5.42 -1.22 15.82
C THR A 159 4.04 -0.75 15.38
N TYR A 160 3.87 -0.56 14.07
CA TYR A 160 2.61 -0.09 13.49
C TYR A 160 2.22 -0.91 12.25
N ASN A 161 0.94 -0.93 11.92
CA ASN A 161 0.41 -1.45 10.65
C ASN A 161 -0.07 -0.32 9.73
N LEU A 162 -0.53 0.81 10.28
CA LEU A 162 -0.95 2.01 9.56
C LEU A 162 -0.12 3.22 10.02
N VAL A 163 0.47 3.94 9.06
CA VAL A 163 1.45 4.99 9.36
C VAL A 163 0.83 6.21 10.05
N PHE A 164 -0.46 6.45 9.87
CA PHE A 164 -1.13 7.55 10.57
C PHE A 164 -0.97 7.44 12.10
N ASN A 165 -1.21 6.25 12.68
CA ASN A 165 -1.00 6.04 14.10
C ASN A 165 0.47 6.23 14.51
N ALA A 166 1.40 5.78 13.68
CA ALA A 166 2.84 5.99 13.91
C ALA A 166 3.20 7.48 13.92
N SER A 167 2.59 8.29 13.04
CA SER A 167 2.85 9.73 13.00
C SER A 167 2.46 10.44 14.29
N LEU A 168 1.36 10.04 14.92
CA LEU A 168 0.96 10.58 16.23
C LEU A 168 1.95 10.19 17.33
N LEU A 169 2.47 8.97 17.33
CA LEU A 169 3.51 8.56 18.27
C LEU A 169 4.80 9.39 18.07
N VAL A 170 5.16 9.69 16.83
CA VAL A 170 6.29 10.58 16.52
C VAL A 170 6.02 12.00 16.99
N GLU A 171 4.83 12.53 16.77
CA GLU A 171 4.44 13.89 17.17
C GLU A 171 4.53 14.08 18.70
N GLU A 172 4.12 13.07 19.46
CA GLU A 172 4.25 13.01 20.91
C GLU A 172 5.69 12.74 21.41
N GLY A 173 6.65 12.57 20.48
CA GLY A 173 8.07 12.43 20.81
C GLY A 173 8.51 11.02 21.23
N LEU A 174 7.71 9.98 20.95
CA LEU A 174 8.07 8.59 21.30
C LEU A 174 9.31 8.09 20.55
N GLY A 175 9.54 8.54 19.31
CA GLY A 175 10.69 8.11 18.53
C GLY A 175 10.63 8.53 17.06
N TYR A 176 11.38 7.81 16.25
CA TYR A 176 11.57 8.01 14.82
C TYR A 176 10.88 6.92 14.03
N ALA A 177 9.94 7.25 13.17
CA ALA A 177 9.22 6.25 12.39
C ALA A 177 9.86 6.06 11.00
N LEU A 178 10.18 4.81 10.66
CA LEU A 178 10.58 4.45 9.30
C LEU A 178 9.32 4.17 8.47
N CYS A 179 9.12 4.96 7.42
CA CYS A 179 7.96 4.86 6.55
C CYS A 179 8.28 5.31 5.12
N PHE A 180 7.32 5.17 4.22
CA PHE A 180 7.41 5.77 2.89
C PHE A 180 7.16 7.28 2.95
N ASP A 181 7.74 7.98 1.98
CA ASP A 181 7.51 9.41 1.76
C ASP A 181 6.04 9.69 1.35
N LYS A 182 5.59 10.91 1.57
CA LYS A 182 4.28 11.44 1.14
C LYS A 182 3.05 10.83 1.81
N LEU A 183 3.21 9.98 2.83
CA LEU A 183 2.08 9.41 3.55
C LEU A 183 1.50 10.36 4.59
N ILE A 184 2.34 11.16 5.20
CA ILE A 184 1.97 12.13 6.23
C ILE A 184 2.23 13.54 5.71
N ASN A 185 1.30 14.45 5.96
CA ASN A 185 1.52 15.85 5.65
C ASN A 185 2.57 16.43 6.58
N VAL A 186 3.71 16.81 6.02
CA VAL A 186 4.84 17.44 6.72
C VAL A 186 5.02 18.92 6.37
N SER A 187 4.07 19.50 5.63
CA SER A 187 4.09 20.89 5.18
C SER A 187 3.30 21.82 6.13
N GLY A 188 3.43 23.11 5.92
CA GLY A 188 2.71 24.14 6.69
C GLY A 188 3.01 24.05 8.19
N ASP A 189 1.95 24.08 9.00
CA ASP A 189 2.00 24.08 10.47
C ASP A 189 2.29 22.68 11.09
N SER A 190 2.54 21.67 10.28
CA SER A 190 2.92 20.34 10.81
C SER A 190 4.21 20.44 11.62
N ASN A 191 4.23 19.82 12.80
CA ASN A 191 5.43 19.67 13.64
C ASN A 191 6.38 18.57 13.13
N LEU A 192 5.99 17.86 12.09
CA LEU A 192 6.73 16.72 11.54
C LEU A 192 7.52 17.11 10.30
N CYS A 193 8.61 16.38 10.08
CA CYS A 193 9.37 16.40 8.83
C CYS A 193 9.78 14.99 8.42
N PHE A 194 10.02 14.83 7.13
CA PHE A 194 10.51 13.57 6.55
C PHE A 194 11.94 13.78 6.02
N ARG A 195 12.79 12.75 6.20
CA ARG A 195 14.15 12.71 5.63
C ARG A 195 14.38 11.37 4.95
N PRO A 196 14.78 11.34 3.68
CA PRO A 196 15.04 10.10 2.96
C PRO A 196 16.28 9.39 3.51
N LEU A 197 16.32 8.07 3.32
CA LEU A 197 17.45 7.24 3.71
C LEU A 197 18.64 7.42 2.76
N SER A 198 19.86 7.24 3.29
CA SER A 198 21.10 7.18 2.53
C SER A 198 21.99 6.03 3.06
N PRO A 199 22.35 5.01 2.25
CA PRO A 199 22.00 4.85 0.83
C PRO A 199 20.49 4.87 0.58
N LYS A 200 20.10 5.43 -0.56
CA LYS A 200 18.68 5.53 -0.95
C LYS A 200 18.06 4.14 -1.01
N MET A 201 16.91 3.99 -0.41
CA MET A 201 16.13 2.77 -0.46
C MET A 201 14.75 3.06 -1.05
N GLU A 202 14.43 2.31 -2.09
CA GLU A 202 13.16 2.42 -2.82
C GLU A 202 12.44 1.07 -2.80
N ALA A 203 11.13 1.12 -2.88
CA ALA A 203 10.28 -0.04 -2.99
C ALA A 203 9.50 0.00 -4.31
N GLU A 204 9.55 -1.11 -5.04
CA GLU A 204 8.76 -1.34 -6.23
C GLU A 204 7.51 -2.13 -5.86
N ALA A 205 6.37 -1.74 -6.39
CA ALA A 205 5.13 -2.44 -6.19
C ALA A 205 4.59 -3.01 -7.50
N SER A 206 3.79 -4.06 -7.35
CA SER A 206 3.00 -4.64 -8.42
C SER A 206 1.54 -4.68 -8.01
N ILE A 207 0.67 -4.41 -8.97
CA ILE A 207 -0.74 -4.71 -8.88
C ILE A 207 -0.89 -6.17 -9.24
N ILE A 208 -1.59 -6.94 -8.42
CA ILE A 208 -1.80 -8.37 -8.62
C ILE A 208 -3.28 -8.72 -8.55
N TRP A 209 -3.66 -9.78 -9.26
CA TRP A 209 -4.96 -10.44 -9.16
C TRP A 209 -4.81 -11.93 -9.40
N LYS A 210 -5.81 -12.71 -9.00
CA LYS A 210 -5.79 -14.16 -9.19
C LYS A 210 -5.68 -14.51 -10.69
N ARG A 211 -4.75 -15.39 -11.03
CA ARG A 211 -4.67 -15.91 -12.38
C ARG A 211 -5.98 -16.65 -12.73
N TYR A 212 -6.50 -16.38 -13.92
CA TYR A 212 -7.79 -16.91 -14.39
C TYR A 212 -9.03 -16.40 -13.62
N GLN A 213 -8.91 -15.31 -12.85
CA GLN A 213 -10.07 -14.67 -12.24
C GLN A 213 -11.04 -14.17 -13.31
N VAL A 214 -12.31 -14.48 -13.12
CA VAL A 214 -13.39 -13.86 -13.89
C VAL A 214 -13.74 -12.56 -13.19
N PHE A 215 -13.55 -11.44 -13.86
CA PHE A 215 -13.89 -10.13 -13.32
C PHE A 215 -15.35 -9.79 -13.56
N SER A 216 -15.94 -9.05 -12.62
CA SER A 216 -17.15 -8.29 -12.88
C SER A 216 -16.91 -7.26 -14.00
N LYS A 217 -17.98 -6.75 -14.61
CA LYS A 217 -17.86 -5.69 -15.62
C LYS A 217 -17.20 -4.43 -15.07
N ALA A 218 -17.49 -4.10 -13.80
CA ALA A 218 -16.89 -2.98 -13.09
C ALA A 218 -15.37 -3.16 -12.92
N ALA A 219 -14.95 -4.34 -12.45
CA ALA A 219 -13.54 -4.65 -12.24
C ALA A 219 -12.76 -4.72 -13.57
N ASP A 220 -13.33 -5.32 -14.64
CA ASP A 220 -12.73 -5.36 -15.97
C ASP A 220 -12.57 -3.95 -16.58
N CYS A 221 -13.60 -3.12 -16.44
CA CYS A 221 -13.56 -1.72 -16.89
C CYS A 221 -12.48 -0.92 -16.15
N PHE A 222 -12.38 -1.11 -14.84
CA PHE A 222 -11.35 -0.48 -14.01
C PHE A 222 -9.94 -0.95 -14.40
N LEU A 223 -9.73 -2.25 -14.60
CA LEU A 223 -8.42 -2.80 -15.00
C LEU A 223 -7.93 -2.20 -16.33
N ARG A 224 -8.80 -2.13 -17.34
CA ARG A 224 -8.44 -1.52 -18.63
C ARG A 224 -8.05 -0.07 -18.53
N GLU A 225 -8.74 0.71 -17.69
CA GLU A 225 -8.39 2.12 -17.49
C GLU A 225 -7.09 2.27 -16.69
N LEU A 226 -6.87 1.38 -15.70
CA LEU A 226 -5.65 1.32 -14.92
C LEU A 226 -4.43 1.04 -15.81
N GLU A 227 -4.53 0.09 -16.75
CA GLU A 227 -3.48 -0.20 -17.73
C GLU A 227 -3.11 1.02 -18.58
N LYS A 228 -4.11 1.80 -19.02
CA LYS A 228 -3.87 3.04 -19.79
C LYS A 228 -3.11 4.07 -18.95
N VAL A 229 -3.59 4.35 -17.73
CA VAL A 229 -2.96 5.31 -16.82
C VAL A 229 -1.50 4.93 -16.51
N LEU A 230 -1.23 3.63 -16.35
CA LEU A 230 0.12 3.12 -16.12
C LEU A 230 1.01 3.26 -17.36
N HIS A 231 0.46 3.01 -18.55
CA HIS A 231 1.20 3.15 -19.81
C HIS A 231 1.58 4.61 -20.09
N GLU A 232 0.66 5.55 -19.91
CA GLU A 232 0.90 6.99 -20.09
C GLU A 232 2.05 7.46 -19.17
N ARG A 233 2.08 7.03 -17.92
CA ARG A 233 3.16 7.35 -16.98
C ARG A 233 4.50 6.73 -17.32
N SER A 234 4.50 5.54 -17.91
CA SER A 234 5.74 4.92 -18.39
C SER A 234 6.39 5.71 -19.52
N CYS A 235 5.59 6.35 -20.36
CA CYS A 235 6.07 7.23 -21.42
C CYS A 235 6.60 8.58 -20.89
N GLU A 236 6.02 9.12 -19.82
CA GLU A 236 6.46 10.39 -19.21
C GLU A 236 7.78 10.24 -18.41
N SER A 237 8.13 9.04 -17.96
CA SER A 237 9.33 8.78 -17.15
C SER A 237 10.59 8.47 -17.97
N HIS A 238 10.52 8.47 -19.29
CA HIS A 238 11.66 8.32 -20.22
C HIS A 238 11.68 9.50 -21.20
N PRO A 239 12.30 10.65 -20.79
CA PRO A 239 12.57 11.75 -21.73
C PRO A 239 13.75 11.44 -22.65
#